data_5337f6586b41ee847783ad95a6c7917a
#
_entry.id   5337f6586b41ee847783ad95a6c7917a
#
_cell.length_a   1.000
_cell.length_b   1.000
_cell.length_c   1.000
_cell.angle_alpha   90.00
_cell.angle_beta   90.00
_cell.angle_gamma   90.00
#
_symmetry.space_group_name_H-M   'P 1'
#
loop_
_entity.id
_entity.type
_entity.pdbx_description
1 polymer ?
#
loop_
_entity_poly.entity_id
_entity_poly.type
_entity_poly.pdbx_seq_one_letter_code
_entity_poly.pdbx_strand_id
1 'polypeptide(L)'
;MKNLSKEKRGRVILVLVVGVALIAGLWFGVGKAQKASLAEHADKIEKAKQKVRDGKRVVERAALTEADLEQATRKLGAVEDGMAPADKYAWLIQTVNEFRAPYKLDKLNYSREQLGEIKLMPGFPYKAATFKVQGVAHYHELGKFIADFENAFPDVSLQNLQIERQALEMAAVTNAEELEKLAFKVDIVTLVKPTTP
;
A
#
# COMPACT_ATOMS: atom_id res chain seq x y z
N MET A 1 -25.47 89.64 -36.08
CA MET A 1 -24.32 88.82 -35.64
C MET A 1 -23.05 89.70 -35.81
N LYS A 2 -22.42 90.06 -34.68
CA LYS A 2 -21.31 91.01 -34.63
C LYS A 2 -20.09 90.41 -35.33
N ASN A 3 -19.58 91.11 -36.36
CA ASN A 3 -18.34 90.80 -37.07
C ASN A 3 -17.16 90.99 -36.12
N LEU A 4 -16.70 89.89 -35.54
CA LEU A 4 -15.46 89.79 -34.79
C LEU A 4 -14.29 89.92 -35.77
N SER A 5 -13.34 90.88 -35.50
CA SER A 5 -12.17 91.09 -36.36
C SER A 5 -11.38 89.77 -36.50
N LYS A 6 -10.71 89.54 -37.65
CA LYS A 6 -9.99 88.28 -37.97
C LYS A 6 -9.03 87.84 -36.86
N GLU A 7 -8.39 88.76 -36.15
CA GLU A 7 -7.51 88.44 -35.00
C GLU A 7 -8.23 87.89 -33.78
N LYS A 8 -9.42 88.45 -33.48
CA LYS A 8 -10.24 87.93 -32.35
C LYS A 8 -10.79 86.54 -32.63
N ARG A 9 -11.15 86.21 -33.87
CA ARG A 9 -11.56 84.86 -34.30
C ARG A 9 -10.41 83.85 -34.15
N GLY A 10 -9.19 84.22 -34.52
CA GLY A 10 -8.03 83.35 -34.37
C GLY A 10 -7.73 83.04 -32.95
N ARG A 11 -7.83 83.98 -32.01
CA ARG A 11 -7.63 83.75 -30.59
C ARG A 11 -8.73 82.80 -29.95
N VAL A 12 -9.98 83.03 -30.39
CA VAL A 12 -11.09 82.19 -29.92
C VAL A 12 -10.95 80.73 -30.42
N ILE A 13 -10.58 80.54 -31.67
CA ILE A 13 -10.34 79.23 -32.26
C ILE A 13 -9.16 78.56 -31.58
N LEU A 14 -8.08 79.24 -31.27
CA LEU A 14 -6.92 78.72 -30.59
C LEU A 14 -7.26 78.26 -29.17
N VAL A 15 -8.01 79.06 -28.43
CA VAL A 15 -8.47 78.65 -27.08
C VAL A 15 -9.39 77.44 -27.13
N LEU A 16 -10.25 77.39 -28.17
CA LEU A 16 -11.15 76.25 -28.34
C LEU A 16 -10.38 74.92 -28.65
N VAL A 17 -9.39 75.03 -29.55
CA VAL A 17 -8.53 73.93 -29.94
C VAL A 17 -7.70 73.44 -28.72
N VAL A 18 -7.13 74.34 -27.94
CA VAL A 18 -6.39 73.99 -26.72
C VAL A 18 -7.31 73.35 -25.67
N GLY A 19 -8.52 73.90 -25.50
CA GLY A 19 -9.53 73.33 -24.62
C GLY A 19 -9.91 71.90 -25.02
N VAL A 20 -10.18 71.64 -26.28
CA VAL A 20 -10.50 70.29 -26.79
C VAL A 20 -9.29 69.34 -26.65
N ALA A 21 -8.08 69.80 -26.89
CA ALA A 21 -6.86 69.01 -26.73
C ALA A 21 -6.63 68.65 -25.29
N LEU A 22 -6.88 69.54 -24.33
CA LEU A 22 -6.80 69.25 -22.91
C LEU A 22 -7.85 68.24 -22.47
N ILE A 23 -9.09 68.35 -22.87
CA ILE A 23 -10.18 67.40 -22.55
C ILE A 23 -9.89 66.05 -23.17
N ALA A 24 -9.43 66.00 -24.44
CA ALA A 24 -9.07 64.73 -25.06
C ALA A 24 -7.86 64.06 -24.38
N GLY A 25 -6.86 64.89 -23.98
CA GLY A 25 -5.70 64.34 -23.22
C GLY A 25 -6.07 63.77 -21.88
N LEU A 26 -6.95 64.44 -21.13
CA LEU A 26 -7.47 63.91 -19.84
C LEU A 26 -8.31 62.67 -20.05
N TRP A 27 -9.18 62.65 -21.04
CA TRP A 27 -10.06 61.50 -21.29
C TRP A 27 -9.28 60.26 -21.73
N PHE A 28 -8.23 60.45 -22.56
CA PHE A 28 -7.40 59.37 -23.04
C PHE A 28 -6.38 58.89 -21.99
N GLY A 29 -5.86 59.79 -21.16
CA GLY A 29 -4.90 59.47 -20.11
C GLY A 29 -5.56 58.73 -18.92
N VAL A 30 -6.66 59.29 -18.40
CA VAL A 30 -7.36 58.69 -17.24
C VAL A 30 -8.08 57.39 -17.63
N GLY A 31 -8.68 57.32 -18.82
CA GLY A 31 -9.36 56.12 -19.30
C GLY A 31 -8.43 54.95 -19.54
N LYS A 32 -7.20 55.17 -20.01
CA LYS A 32 -6.21 54.11 -20.16
C LYS A 32 -5.64 53.63 -18.83
N ALA A 33 -5.36 54.54 -17.90
CA ALA A 33 -4.87 54.20 -16.56
C ALA A 33 -5.89 53.38 -15.77
N GLN A 34 -7.17 53.74 -15.83
CA GLN A 34 -8.24 52.99 -15.16
C GLN A 34 -8.43 51.58 -15.75
N LYS A 35 -8.38 51.44 -17.10
CA LYS A 35 -8.48 50.13 -17.75
C LYS A 35 -7.28 49.25 -17.45
N ALA A 36 -6.08 49.80 -17.37
CA ALA A 36 -4.88 49.04 -17.00
C ALA A 36 -4.93 48.54 -15.54
N SER A 37 -5.39 49.42 -14.62
CA SER A 37 -5.57 49.05 -13.21
C SER A 37 -6.65 47.97 -13.03
N LEU A 38 -7.77 48.09 -13.74
CA LEU A 38 -8.82 47.06 -13.73
C LEU A 38 -8.34 45.72 -14.26
N ALA A 39 -7.56 45.70 -15.34
CA ALA A 39 -6.97 44.49 -15.90
C ALA A 39 -5.96 43.85 -14.92
N GLU A 40 -5.13 44.68 -14.26
CA GLU A 40 -4.18 44.18 -13.24
C GLU A 40 -4.90 43.56 -12.02
N HIS A 41 -5.96 44.22 -11.55
CA HIS A 41 -6.78 43.66 -10.47
C HIS A 41 -7.50 42.37 -10.86
N ALA A 42 -8.03 42.30 -12.09
CA ALA A 42 -8.64 41.09 -12.62
C ALA A 42 -7.64 39.94 -12.71
N ASP A 43 -6.41 40.17 -13.17
CA ASP A 43 -5.35 39.19 -13.22
C ASP A 43 -4.92 38.70 -11.81
N LYS A 44 -4.79 39.65 -10.87
CA LYS A 44 -4.50 39.30 -9.46
C LYS A 44 -5.59 38.41 -8.83
N ILE A 45 -6.87 38.72 -9.09
CA ILE A 45 -8.00 37.92 -8.63
C ILE A 45 -7.99 36.53 -9.25
N GLU A 46 -7.72 36.44 -10.56
CA GLU A 46 -7.67 35.13 -11.23
C GLU A 46 -6.50 34.28 -10.73
N LYS A 47 -5.31 34.89 -10.56
CA LYS A 47 -4.16 34.22 -9.94
C LYS A 47 -4.44 33.77 -8.50
N ALA A 48 -5.13 34.59 -7.72
CA ALA A 48 -5.54 34.22 -6.37
C ALA A 48 -6.55 33.07 -6.38
N LYS A 49 -7.56 33.12 -7.26
CA LYS A 49 -8.51 32.03 -7.45
C LYS A 49 -7.84 30.74 -7.91
N GLN A 50 -6.86 30.83 -8.79
CA GLN A 50 -6.09 29.67 -9.24
C GLN A 50 -5.30 29.04 -8.09
N LYS A 51 -4.60 29.85 -7.29
CA LYS A 51 -3.91 29.36 -6.08
C LYS A 51 -4.85 28.66 -5.08
N VAL A 52 -6.05 29.22 -4.89
CA VAL A 52 -7.05 28.59 -4.03
C VAL A 52 -7.55 27.26 -4.61
N ARG A 53 -7.81 27.21 -5.93
CA ARG A 53 -8.19 25.95 -6.60
C ARG A 53 -7.09 24.89 -6.48
N ASP A 54 -5.85 25.29 -6.72
CA ASP A 54 -4.71 24.38 -6.62
C ASP A 54 -4.48 23.92 -5.18
N GLY A 55 -4.61 24.83 -4.21
CA GLY A 55 -4.56 24.51 -2.79
C GLY A 55 -5.65 23.50 -2.38
N LYS A 56 -6.90 23.71 -2.84
CA LYS A 56 -7.98 22.76 -2.59
C LYS A 56 -7.69 21.37 -3.16
N ARG A 57 -7.17 21.30 -4.39
CA ARG A 57 -6.78 20.02 -5.01
C ARG A 57 -5.69 19.30 -4.24
N VAL A 58 -4.73 20.04 -3.70
CA VAL A 58 -3.66 19.46 -2.86
C VAL A 58 -4.24 18.88 -1.58
N VAL A 59 -5.14 19.61 -0.90
CA VAL A 59 -5.80 19.13 0.32
C VAL A 59 -6.68 17.90 0.04
N GLU A 60 -7.45 17.91 -1.05
CA GLU A 60 -8.28 16.76 -1.44
C GLU A 60 -7.41 15.52 -1.74
N ARG A 61 -6.29 15.71 -2.46
CA ARG A 61 -5.36 14.60 -2.71
C ARG A 61 -4.68 14.10 -1.44
N ALA A 62 -4.30 15.00 -0.54
CA ALA A 62 -3.74 14.62 0.75
C ALA A 62 -4.72 13.77 1.56
N ALA A 63 -6.00 14.18 1.63
CA ALA A 63 -7.03 13.42 2.32
C ALA A 63 -7.27 12.02 1.71
N LEU A 64 -7.27 11.92 0.37
CA LEU A 64 -7.37 10.62 -0.31
C LEU A 64 -6.17 9.72 -0.02
N THR A 65 -4.95 10.29 -0.10
CA THR A 65 -3.73 9.53 0.19
C THR A 65 -3.67 9.06 1.64
N GLU A 66 -4.16 9.88 2.58
CA GLU A 66 -4.24 9.51 4.00
C GLU A 66 -5.25 8.39 4.23
N ALA A 67 -6.41 8.43 3.58
CA ALA A 67 -7.40 7.35 3.61
C ALA A 67 -6.86 6.04 3.01
N ASP A 68 -6.16 6.13 1.88
CA ASP A 68 -5.51 4.98 1.23
C ASP A 68 -4.42 4.37 2.13
N LEU A 69 -3.61 5.22 2.78
CA LEU A 69 -2.58 4.79 3.73
C LEU A 69 -3.21 4.08 4.93
N GLU A 70 -4.28 4.64 5.49
CA GLU A 70 -4.99 4.02 6.61
C GLU A 70 -5.58 2.66 6.23
N GLN A 71 -6.16 2.56 5.02
CA GLN A 71 -6.68 1.30 4.51
C GLN A 71 -5.55 0.27 4.29
N ALA A 72 -4.44 0.69 3.69
CA ALA A 72 -3.26 -0.17 3.48
C ALA A 72 -2.68 -0.65 4.81
N THR A 73 -2.56 0.23 5.79
CA THR A 73 -2.07 -0.10 7.14
C THR A 73 -2.99 -1.09 7.85
N ARG A 74 -4.31 -0.92 7.73
CA ARG A 74 -5.28 -1.89 8.30
C ARG A 74 -5.16 -3.26 7.63
N LYS A 75 -5.05 -3.31 6.30
CA LYS A 75 -4.86 -4.56 5.57
C LYS A 75 -3.54 -5.25 5.96
N LEU A 76 -2.47 -4.47 6.07
CA LEU A 76 -1.17 -4.97 6.50
C LEU A 76 -1.25 -5.55 7.92
N GLY A 77 -1.88 -4.84 8.86
CA GLY A 77 -2.08 -5.33 10.22
C GLY A 77 -2.83 -6.67 10.26
N ALA A 78 -3.91 -6.79 9.48
CA ALA A 78 -4.67 -8.05 9.41
C ALA A 78 -3.85 -9.22 8.88
N VAL A 79 -2.98 -9.00 7.89
CA VAL A 79 -2.04 -10.02 7.38
C VAL A 79 -0.97 -10.34 8.43
N GLU A 80 -0.44 -9.31 9.08
CA GLU A 80 0.57 -9.49 10.11
C GLU A 80 0.06 -10.24 11.35
N ASP A 81 -1.23 -10.16 11.66
CA ASP A 81 -1.84 -10.89 12.77
C ASP A 81 -1.91 -12.41 12.50
N GLY A 82 -1.88 -12.83 11.24
CA GLY A 82 -1.74 -14.23 10.81
C GLY A 82 -0.30 -14.75 10.83
N MET A 83 0.71 -13.89 11.00
CA MET A 83 2.11 -14.31 11.00
C MET A 83 2.54 -14.92 12.34
N ALA A 84 3.60 -15.74 12.30
CA ALA A 84 4.14 -16.37 13.51
C ALA A 84 4.60 -15.31 14.54
N PRO A 85 4.23 -15.48 15.81
CA PRO A 85 4.63 -14.57 16.91
C PRO A 85 6.12 -14.67 17.22
N ALA A 86 6.58 -13.93 18.24
CA ALA A 86 7.98 -13.90 18.65
C ALA A 86 8.53 -15.30 18.99
N ASP A 87 7.79 -16.12 19.75
CA ASP A 87 8.11 -17.53 19.99
C ASP A 87 7.48 -18.43 18.91
N LYS A 88 8.19 -18.46 17.79
CA LYS A 88 7.76 -19.19 16.57
C LYS A 88 7.71 -20.69 16.78
N TYR A 89 8.65 -21.22 17.58
CA TYR A 89 8.76 -22.66 17.81
C TYR A 89 7.62 -23.19 18.68
N ALA A 90 7.34 -22.53 19.80
CA ALA A 90 6.22 -22.90 20.65
C ALA A 90 4.88 -22.76 19.93
N TRP A 91 4.70 -21.67 19.17
CA TRP A 91 3.52 -21.45 18.35
C TRP A 91 3.30 -22.58 17.33
N LEU A 92 4.35 -22.96 16.59
CA LEU A 92 4.22 -24.04 15.61
C LEU A 92 3.80 -25.35 16.25
N ILE A 93 4.50 -25.75 17.34
CA ILE A 93 4.22 -27.01 18.04
C ILE A 93 2.77 -27.01 18.53
N GLN A 94 2.32 -25.92 19.14
CA GLN A 94 0.96 -25.80 19.63
C GLN A 94 -0.04 -25.89 18.47
N THR A 95 0.14 -25.09 17.42
CA THR A 95 -0.75 -25.06 16.25
C THR A 95 -0.87 -26.41 15.58
N VAL A 96 0.26 -27.08 15.31
CA VAL A 96 0.25 -28.40 14.67
C VAL A 96 -0.33 -29.46 15.59
N ASN A 97 -0.03 -29.45 16.90
CA ASN A 97 -0.56 -30.40 17.84
C ASN A 97 -2.07 -30.26 18.06
N GLU A 98 -2.58 -29.05 18.12
CA GLU A 98 -4.02 -28.79 18.21
C GLU A 98 -4.74 -29.23 16.93
N PHE A 99 -4.17 -28.89 15.78
CA PHE A 99 -4.78 -29.18 14.48
C PHE A 99 -4.75 -30.68 14.13
N ARG A 100 -3.68 -31.41 14.52
CA ARG A 100 -3.55 -32.83 14.22
C ARG A 100 -4.47 -33.73 15.02
N ALA A 101 -5.12 -33.26 16.10
CA ALA A 101 -5.91 -34.07 17.01
C ALA A 101 -6.93 -35.03 16.33
N PRO A 102 -7.65 -34.64 15.27
CA PRO A 102 -8.56 -35.53 14.55
C PRO A 102 -7.86 -36.47 13.56
N TYR A 103 -6.54 -36.31 13.31
CA TYR A 103 -5.79 -37.11 12.33
C TYR A 103 -4.86 -38.11 13.04
N LYS A 104 -4.70 -39.27 12.42
CA LYS A 104 -3.79 -40.34 12.95
C LYS A 104 -2.34 -40.07 12.47
N LEU A 105 -1.72 -39.04 13.03
CA LEU A 105 -0.32 -38.70 12.79
C LEU A 105 0.50 -39.10 14.01
N ASP A 106 1.45 -40.00 13.82
CA ASP A 106 2.28 -40.56 14.90
C ASP A 106 3.70 -40.00 14.86
N LYS A 107 4.37 -39.99 16.02
CA LYS A 107 5.81 -39.69 16.16
C LYS A 107 6.26 -38.38 15.49
N LEU A 108 5.50 -37.30 15.69
CA LEU A 108 5.88 -35.98 15.13
C LEU A 108 7.13 -35.45 15.81
N ASN A 109 8.13 -35.15 15.02
CA ASN A 109 9.36 -34.46 15.42
C ASN A 109 9.45 -33.11 14.70
N TYR A 110 9.80 -32.06 15.44
CA TYR A 110 9.91 -30.71 14.96
C TYR A 110 11.35 -30.26 15.04
N SER A 111 11.87 -29.65 13.96
CA SER A 111 13.14 -28.93 14.02
C SER A 111 12.95 -27.54 14.60
N ARG A 112 14.04 -26.93 15.06
CA ARG A 112 14.04 -25.49 15.32
C ARG A 112 13.89 -24.72 14.02
N GLU A 113 13.38 -23.48 14.14
CA GLU A 113 13.21 -22.59 13.01
C GLU A 113 14.54 -22.26 12.30
N GLN A 114 14.49 -22.21 10.99
CA GLN A 114 15.55 -21.67 10.15
C GLN A 114 15.03 -20.39 9.54
N LEU A 115 15.59 -19.25 9.94
CA LEU A 115 15.23 -17.95 9.38
C LEU A 115 15.98 -17.74 8.09
N GLY A 116 15.26 -17.34 7.05
CA GLY A 116 15.81 -17.06 5.72
C GLY A 116 15.18 -15.83 5.08
N GLU A 117 15.89 -15.26 4.13
CA GLU A 117 15.34 -14.22 3.26
C GLU A 117 14.46 -14.87 2.19
N ILE A 118 13.41 -14.13 1.77
CA ILE A 118 12.54 -14.61 0.71
C ILE A 118 13.23 -14.35 -0.63
N LYS A 119 13.77 -15.38 -1.24
CA LYS A 119 14.55 -15.30 -2.48
C LYS A 119 13.82 -14.65 -3.66
N LEU A 120 12.49 -14.75 -3.69
CA LEU A 120 11.64 -14.19 -4.75
C LEU A 120 11.44 -12.67 -4.64
N MET A 121 11.73 -12.06 -3.49
CA MET A 121 11.51 -10.64 -3.22
C MET A 121 12.74 -10.04 -2.50
N PRO A 122 13.80 -9.69 -3.22
CA PRO A 122 14.96 -9.03 -2.62
C PRO A 122 14.56 -7.71 -1.96
N GLY A 123 14.98 -7.50 -0.71
CA GLY A 123 14.63 -6.30 0.07
C GLY A 123 13.24 -6.32 0.73
N PHE A 124 12.55 -7.47 0.69
CA PHE A 124 11.30 -7.63 1.42
C PHE A 124 11.55 -7.60 2.94
N PRO A 125 10.79 -6.78 3.71
CA PRO A 125 11.10 -6.54 5.12
C PRO A 125 10.84 -7.76 6.03
N TYR A 126 10.03 -8.72 5.57
CA TYR A 126 9.70 -9.91 6.35
C TYR A 126 10.66 -11.05 6.05
N LYS A 127 10.90 -11.90 7.05
CA LYS A 127 11.70 -13.11 6.91
C LYS A 127 10.80 -14.33 6.88
N ALA A 128 11.23 -15.37 6.19
CA ALA A 128 10.60 -16.68 6.25
C ALA A 128 11.20 -17.50 7.38
N ALA A 129 10.35 -18.10 8.22
CA ALA A 129 10.75 -19.14 9.16
C ALA A 129 10.36 -20.49 8.57
N THR A 130 11.33 -21.37 8.40
CA THR A 130 11.14 -22.74 7.91
C THR A 130 11.34 -23.72 9.05
N PHE A 131 10.38 -24.59 9.24
CA PHE A 131 10.41 -25.68 10.22
C PHE A 131 10.31 -27.01 9.49
N LYS A 132 11.17 -27.95 9.82
CA LYS A 132 11.07 -29.31 9.29
C LYS A 132 10.26 -30.16 10.26
N VAL A 133 9.18 -30.72 9.75
CA VAL A 133 8.32 -31.64 10.50
C VAL A 133 8.46 -33.03 9.89
N GLN A 134 8.67 -33.99 10.75
CA GLN A 134 8.78 -35.42 10.37
C GLN A 134 7.82 -36.22 11.20
N GLY A 135 7.27 -37.26 10.61
CA GLY A 135 6.35 -38.12 11.32
C GLY A 135 6.03 -39.37 10.53
N VAL A 136 5.09 -40.14 11.09
CA VAL A 136 4.57 -41.34 10.48
C VAL A 136 3.06 -41.26 10.39
N ALA A 137 2.50 -41.60 9.25
CA ALA A 137 1.05 -41.58 9.04
C ALA A 137 0.63 -42.55 7.94
N HIS A 138 -0.66 -42.86 7.88
CA HIS A 138 -1.25 -43.45 6.69
C HIS A 138 -1.38 -42.43 5.58
N TYR A 139 -1.22 -42.86 4.33
CA TYR A 139 -1.26 -41.97 3.16
C TYR A 139 -2.50 -41.06 3.12
N HIS A 140 -3.67 -41.64 3.36
CA HIS A 140 -4.94 -40.93 3.36
C HIS A 140 -5.05 -39.89 4.47
N GLU A 141 -4.61 -40.20 5.67
CA GLU A 141 -4.63 -39.30 6.82
C GLU A 141 -3.67 -38.13 6.61
N LEU A 142 -2.48 -38.42 6.08
CA LEU A 142 -1.50 -37.38 5.73
C LEU A 142 -2.04 -36.41 4.65
N GLY A 143 -2.62 -36.96 3.58
CA GLY A 143 -3.19 -36.15 2.50
C GLY A 143 -4.31 -35.24 2.99
N LYS A 144 -5.21 -35.77 3.82
CA LYS A 144 -6.30 -35.02 4.42
C LYS A 144 -5.77 -33.94 5.36
N PHE A 145 -4.82 -34.28 6.21
CA PHE A 145 -4.19 -33.32 7.12
C PHE A 145 -3.56 -32.15 6.36
N ILE A 146 -2.78 -32.43 5.30
CA ILE A 146 -2.12 -31.40 4.49
C ILE A 146 -3.16 -30.47 3.87
N ALA A 147 -4.19 -31.02 3.21
CA ALA A 147 -5.21 -30.24 2.54
C ALA A 147 -6.00 -29.34 3.52
N ASP A 148 -6.40 -29.91 4.65
CA ASP A 148 -7.17 -29.18 5.65
C ASP A 148 -6.28 -28.14 6.37
N PHE A 149 -4.98 -28.43 6.58
CA PHE A 149 -4.04 -27.50 7.19
C PHE A 149 -3.77 -26.27 6.31
N GLU A 150 -3.52 -26.48 5.01
CA GLU A 150 -3.33 -25.35 4.07
C GLU A 150 -4.59 -24.47 3.93
N ASN A 151 -5.77 -25.09 4.01
CA ASN A 151 -7.03 -24.34 3.98
C ASN A 151 -7.28 -23.56 5.28
N ALA A 152 -6.87 -24.10 6.43
CA ALA A 152 -7.05 -23.45 7.73
C ALA A 152 -6.02 -22.33 7.98
N PHE A 153 -4.82 -22.46 7.43
CA PHE A 153 -3.70 -21.54 7.63
C PHE A 153 -3.16 -21.01 6.29
N PRO A 154 -3.86 -20.09 5.63
CA PRO A 154 -3.47 -19.58 4.29
C PRO A 154 -2.12 -18.84 4.29
N ASP A 155 -1.67 -18.36 5.45
CA ASP A 155 -0.38 -17.65 5.61
C ASP A 155 0.80 -18.62 5.87
N VAL A 156 0.52 -19.93 5.90
CA VAL A 156 1.51 -20.99 6.08
C VAL A 156 1.58 -21.84 4.83
N SER A 157 2.79 -22.09 4.33
CA SER A 157 3.02 -22.91 3.15
C SER A 157 3.70 -24.22 3.53
N LEU A 158 3.16 -25.33 3.03
CA LEU A 158 3.80 -26.64 3.15
C LEU A 158 4.64 -26.92 1.90
N GLN A 159 5.92 -27.18 2.07
CA GLN A 159 6.88 -27.35 0.97
C GLN A 159 7.73 -28.61 1.17
N ASN A 160 8.37 -29.06 0.10
CA ASN A 160 9.34 -30.17 0.14
C ASN A 160 8.81 -31.45 0.78
N LEU A 161 7.54 -31.77 0.54
CA LEU A 161 6.96 -33.03 1.05
C LEU A 161 7.71 -34.21 0.46
N GLN A 162 8.27 -35.03 1.34
CA GLN A 162 8.91 -36.30 1.04
C GLN A 162 8.16 -37.41 1.77
N ILE A 163 7.85 -38.46 1.06
CA ILE A 163 7.15 -39.61 1.59
C ILE A 163 8.00 -40.83 1.30
N GLU A 164 8.36 -41.55 2.34
CA GLU A 164 9.17 -42.75 2.25
C GLU A 164 8.45 -43.92 2.92
N ARG A 165 8.69 -45.13 2.48
CA ARG A 165 8.20 -46.27 3.17
C ARG A 165 8.92 -46.36 4.54
N GLN A 166 8.15 -46.55 5.62
CA GLN A 166 8.77 -46.69 6.94
C GLN A 166 9.69 -47.93 6.93
N ALA A 167 10.97 -47.71 7.21
CA ALA A 167 11.92 -48.81 7.41
C ALA A 167 11.59 -49.48 8.74
N LEU A 168 10.79 -50.53 8.71
CA LEU A 168 10.51 -51.36 9.86
C LEU A 168 11.58 -52.43 9.94
N GLU A 169 12.21 -52.58 11.10
CA GLU A 169 12.98 -53.80 11.39
C GLU A 169 12.02 -54.98 11.31
N MET A 170 12.28 -55.90 10.39
CA MET A 170 11.38 -57.02 10.07
C MET A 170 11.04 -57.93 11.26
N ALA A 171 11.69 -57.76 12.38
CA ALA A 171 11.46 -58.54 13.62
C ALA A 171 10.35 -58.00 14.52
N ALA A 172 9.85 -56.79 14.29
CA ALA A 172 8.92 -56.10 15.18
C ALA A 172 7.49 -55.90 14.61
N VAL A 173 7.25 -56.30 13.36
CA VAL A 173 5.95 -56.07 12.70
C VAL A 173 4.98 -57.16 13.02
N THR A 174 4.09 -56.94 13.96
CA THR A 174 3.05 -57.93 14.39
C THR A 174 1.69 -57.66 13.71
N ASN A 175 1.49 -56.45 13.10
CA ASN A 175 0.22 -56.04 12.53
C ASN A 175 0.35 -55.49 11.10
N ALA A 176 -0.54 -55.90 10.20
CA ALA A 176 -0.62 -55.41 8.81
C ALA A 176 -0.83 -53.88 8.70
N GLU A 177 -1.53 -53.29 9.67
CA GLU A 177 -1.74 -51.83 9.73
C GLU A 177 -0.46 -51.02 9.89
N GLU A 178 0.57 -51.57 10.54
CA GLU A 178 1.87 -50.85 10.65
C GLU A 178 2.66 -50.86 9.35
N LEU A 179 2.42 -51.86 8.48
CA LEU A 179 3.06 -51.93 7.16
C LEU A 179 2.56 -50.87 6.16
N GLU A 180 1.36 -50.32 6.40
CA GLU A 180 0.75 -49.26 5.55
C GLU A 180 1.16 -47.86 5.98
N LYS A 181 1.87 -47.71 7.09
CA LYS A 181 2.34 -46.41 7.56
C LYS A 181 3.56 -45.98 6.76
N LEU A 182 3.56 -44.71 6.42
CA LEU A 182 4.61 -44.04 5.68
C LEU A 182 5.33 -43.02 6.56
N ALA A 183 6.63 -42.94 6.45
CA ALA A 183 7.41 -41.86 7.02
C ALA A 183 7.31 -40.65 6.11
N PHE A 184 7.06 -39.50 6.68
CA PHE A 184 7.00 -38.24 5.91
C PHE A 184 7.90 -37.16 6.50
N LYS A 185 8.37 -36.28 5.63
CA LYS A 185 9.05 -35.04 5.97
C LYS A 185 8.40 -33.93 5.19
N VAL A 186 8.14 -32.81 5.84
CA VAL A 186 7.56 -31.62 5.22
C VAL A 186 8.19 -30.38 5.84
N ASP A 187 8.42 -29.38 5.02
CA ASP A 187 8.86 -28.06 5.48
C ASP A 187 7.63 -27.16 5.63
N ILE A 188 7.40 -26.67 6.84
CA ILE A 188 6.37 -25.68 7.14
C ILE A 188 7.05 -24.31 7.08
N VAL A 189 6.59 -23.46 6.18
CA VAL A 189 7.14 -22.12 5.95
C VAL A 189 6.10 -21.07 6.31
N THR A 190 6.45 -20.15 7.17
CA THR A 190 5.60 -19.02 7.55
C THR A 190 6.39 -17.72 7.56
N LEU A 191 5.68 -16.61 7.38
CA LEU A 191 6.27 -15.27 7.49
C LEU A 191 6.40 -14.87 8.96
N VAL A 192 7.43 -14.08 9.23
CA VAL A 192 7.72 -13.54 10.55
C VAL A 192 7.80 -12.04 10.47
N LYS A 193 7.13 -11.35 11.39
CA LYS A 193 7.25 -9.89 11.52
C LYS A 193 8.72 -9.49 11.71
N PRO A 194 9.17 -8.42 11.04
CA PRO A 194 10.48 -7.86 11.33
C PRO A 194 10.50 -7.44 12.80
N THR A 195 11.50 -7.91 13.53
CA THR A 195 11.74 -7.40 14.87
C THR A 195 12.21 -5.96 14.70
N THR A 196 11.35 -4.99 15.02
CA THR A 196 11.75 -3.58 15.07
C THR A 196 12.89 -3.47 16.10
N PRO A 197 14.04 -2.90 15.72
CA PRO A 197 15.17 -2.76 16.64
C PRO A 197 14.84 -1.84 17.81
#